data_cc35f2306751b404a497cb89e3f2bf0c
#
_entry.id   cc35f2306751b404a497cb89e3f2bf0c
#
_cell.length_a   1.000
_cell.length_b   1.000
_cell.length_c   1.000
_cell.angle_alpha   90.00
_cell.angle_beta   90.00
_cell.angle_gamma   90.00
#
_symmetry.space_group_name_H-M   'P 1'
#
loop_
_entity.id
_entity.type
_entity.pdbx_description
1 polymer ?
#
loop_
_entity_poly.entity_id
_entity_poly.type
_entity_poly.pdbx_seq_one_letter_code
_entity_poly.pdbx_strand_id
1 'polypeptide(L)'
;MRKIMASMNFDTKNQSFNELLSPSYNYIVPPFQRDYSWQEEDWNELWQDVLTLKNEEPDSFHYMGYLVLQSEDTKNFKIVDGQQRITTISISILAACSIFDDLIAKNIDAPQSETRKQQFLSQYIGYTDPVLICYHTKLKLNKHNNNYYQTYLATLSKLPQRRLNNSEQKLRKSFIFFKKEMELYLSQFEDKGTELAKLILFITEKLCFTTITVSNEINAFKVFETLNARGVKLSSTDLLKNYIFSLITNDHTHHNELQHLENRWERIVTAIGAEDLTEIVRIYWNSKSKLTRKKELFKTIKLAIKSKEDAFAFLKDLDECADIYTALNDVFDSNFWDHEESRHLDRLFNIFNVKQPMSMLIASYKAFYESDRKSFKKILKYTSTITFRYNIICAMPPPEQERSYSTIAQGISSGAYNADAVLTQLKHRLYPSDEVFKNDFINKIIKTGNNRNAKIAKYILIEIEKSISQSKSSPDSESVTIEHILPRNPSDNWEVDTESIGEHLCDKIGNMCLLTDVENKSIGNDTFPEKIETFKKSAIYITKYIGDNYTEWTGKTIDSRQRFYAKQAASIWSLND
;
A
#
# COMPACT_ATOMS: atom_id res chain seq x y z
N MET A 1 9.66 39.44 4.67
CA MET A 1 10.08 38.56 3.57
C MET A 1 11.55 38.77 3.13
N ARG A 2 12.06 40.00 2.92
CA ARG A 2 13.48 40.19 2.53
C ARG A 2 14.54 39.75 3.55
N LYS A 3 14.27 39.69 4.85
CA LYS A 3 15.24 39.28 5.89
C LYS A 3 15.38 37.73 6.04
N ILE A 4 14.46 36.95 5.53
CA ILE A 4 14.52 35.47 5.56
C ILE A 4 15.26 34.93 4.33
N MET A 5 15.27 35.65 3.21
CA MET A 5 16.01 35.24 2.00
C MET A 5 17.53 35.44 2.08
N ALA A 6 18.01 36.28 2.99
CA ALA A 6 19.45 36.62 3.08
C ALA A 6 20.32 35.53 3.74
N SER A 7 19.75 34.40 4.20
CA SER A 7 20.50 33.29 4.81
C SER A 7 20.41 31.96 4.04
N MET A 8 19.70 31.91 2.89
CA MET A 8 19.66 30.71 2.05
C MET A 8 20.68 30.89 0.90
N ASN A 9 21.89 30.39 1.09
CA ASN A 9 22.83 30.23 -0.03
C ASN A 9 22.36 29.05 -0.89
N PHE A 10 21.64 29.31 -1.97
CA PHE A 10 21.37 28.33 -3.01
C PHE A 10 21.74 28.91 -4.38
N ASP A 11 22.31 28.09 -5.24
CA ASP A 11 22.60 28.40 -6.63
C ASP A 11 21.55 27.73 -7.52
N THR A 12 21.03 28.47 -8.50
CA THR A 12 20.00 27.93 -9.42
C THR A 12 20.48 28.12 -10.85
N LYS A 13 20.52 27.03 -11.61
CA LYS A 13 20.94 27.00 -13.01
C LYS A 13 20.03 26.11 -13.83
N ASN A 14 19.77 26.48 -15.08
CA ASN A 14 19.21 25.57 -16.06
C ASN A 14 20.36 24.86 -16.76
N GLN A 15 20.35 23.53 -16.75
CA GLN A 15 21.44 22.71 -17.27
C GLN A 15 20.86 21.49 -18.01
N SER A 16 21.46 21.16 -19.15
CA SER A 16 21.20 19.89 -19.84
C SER A 16 21.79 18.72 -19.05
N PHE A 17 21.36 17.51 -19.38
CA PHE A 17 21.97 16.31 -18.79
C PHE A 17 23.47 16.22 -19.10
N ASN A 18 23.88 16.65 -20.29
CA ASN A 18 25.29 16.75 -20.68
C ASN A 18 26.08 17.69 -19.75
N GLU A 19 25.56 18.87 -19.46
CA GLU A 19 26.22 19.82 -18.55
C GLU A 19 26.26 19.34 -17.09
N LEU A 20 25.24 18.60 -16.66
CA LEU A 20 25.19 18.02 -15.32
C LEU A 20 26.29 16.97 -15.11
N LEU A 21 26.50 16.08 -16.08
CA LEU A 21 27.47 15.00 -15.96
C LEU A 21 28.87 15.41 -16.44
N SER A 22 29.31 16.61 -16.07
CA SER A 22 30.70 17.01 -16.23
C SER A 22 31.66 15.91 -15.73
N PRO A 23 32.79 15.68 -16.39
CA PRO A 23 33.76 14.67 -15.99
C PRO A 23 34.20 14.72 -14.52
N SER A 24 34.07 15.89 -13.89
CA SER A 24 34.50 16.11 -12.52
C SER A 24 33.45 15.86 -11.43
N TYR A 25 32.18 15.63 -11.79
CA TYR A 25 31.08 15.56 -10.82
C TYR A 25 30.60 14.15 -10.55
N ASN A 26 30.32 13.87 -9.28
CA ASN A 26 29.72 12.63 -8.79
C ASN A 26 28.39 12.93 -8.12
N TYR A 27 27.39 12.12 -8.42
CA TYR A 27 26.05 12.24 -7.88
C TYR A 27 25.71 11.02 -7.03
N ILE A 28 25.27 11.24 -5.81
CA ILE A 28 24.97 10.18 -4.84
C ILE A 28 23.51 10.31 -4.45
N VAL A 29 22.74 9.28 -4.70
CA VAL A 29 21.41 9.13 -4.12
C VAL A 29 21.59 8.69 -2.66
N PRO A 30 21.19 9.49 -1.66
CA PRO A 30 21.34 9.11 -0.25
C PRO A 30 20.70 7.75 0.05
N PRO A 31 21.26 6.94 0.97
CA PRO A 31 20.75 5.62 1.31
C PRO A 31 19.28 5.60 1.71
N PHE A 32 18.81 6.68 2.32
CA PHE A 32 17.44 6.83 2.80
C PHE A 32 16.43 7.27 1.74
N GLN A 33 16.86 7.63 0.53
CA GLN A 33 15.94 7.96 -0.56
C GLN A 33 15.21 6.69 -1.05
N ARG A 34 13.97 6.89 -1.55
CA ARG A 34 13.17 5.78 -2.06
C ARG A 34 13.87 5.04 -3.18
N ASP A 35 13.58 3.75 -3.29
CA ASP A 35 14.03 2.91 -4.38
C ASP A 35 13.53 3.39 -5.74
N TYR A 36 14.15 2.88 -6.80
CA TYR A 36 13.68 3.15 -8.15
C TYR A 36 12.24 2.66 -8.33
N SER A 37 11.36 3.57 -8.74
CA SER A 37 9.92 3.35 -8.72
C SER A 37 9.21 3.56 -10.06
N TRP A 38 9.84 4.21 -11.04
CA TRP A 38 9.26 4.40 -12.37
C TRP A 38 8.87 3.08 -13.03
N GLN A 39 7.79 3.12 -13.82
CA GLN A 39 7.19 1.98 -14.51
C GLN A 39 7.14 2.23 -16.01
N GLU A 40 6.55 1.31 -16.75
CA GLU A 40 6.52 1.34 -18.21
C GLU A 40 5.82 2.58 -18.76
N GLU A 41 4.78 3.06 -18.07
CA GLU A 41 4.07 4.29 -18.43
C GLU A 41 5.01 5.50 -18.37
N ASP A 42 5.80 5.64 -17.28
CA ASP A 42 6.74 6.75 -17.10
C ASP A 42 7.87 6.73 -18.14
N TRP A 43 8.40 5.53 -18.46
CA TRP A 43 9.46 5.37 -19.47
C TRP A 43 8.94 5.66 -20.87
N ASN A 44 7.71 5.21 -21.16
CA ASN A 44 7.09 5.46 -22.45
C ASN A 44 6.77 6.95 -22.64
N GLU A 45 6.27 7.63 -21.61
CA GLU A 45 6.06 9.08 -21.64
C GLU A 45 7.36 9.80 -22.00
N LEU A 46 8.45 9.53 -21.26
CA LEU A 46 9.75 10.12 -21.56
C LEU A 46 10.24 9.80 -22.97
N TRP A 47 10.05 8.57 -23.45
CA TRP A 47 10.46 8.17 -24.78
C TRP A 47 9.67 8.90 -25.87
N GLN A 48 8.37 9.02 -25.72
CA GLN A 48 7.51 9.77 -26.66
C GLN A 48 7.85 11.26 -26.65
N ASP A 49 8.14 11.85 -25.51
CA ASP A 49 8.59 13.25 -25.40
C ASP A 49 9.90 13.47 -26.18
N VAL A 50 10.87 12.55 -26.08
CA VAL A 50 12.12 12.60 -26.84
C VAL A 50 11.87 12.50 -28.35
N LEU A 51 11.01 11.59 -28.79
CA LEU A 51 10.68 11.41 -30.21
C LEU A 51 9.94 12.61 -30.77
N THR A 52 8.95 13.13 -30.04
CA THR A 52 8.16 14.31 -30.44
C THR A 52 9.08 15.53 -30.58
N LEU A 53 9.92 15.78 -29.56
CA LEU A 53 10.87 16.88 -29.59
C LEU A 53 11.83 16.77 -30.78
N LYS A 54 12.35 15.56 -31.04
CA LYS A 54 13.28 15.32 -32.16
C LYS A 54 12.65 15.55 -33.53
N ASN A 55 11.37 15.18 -33.69
CA ASN A 55 10.67 15.22 -34.98
C ASN A 55 10.00 16.58 -35.25
N GLU A 56 9.47 17.24 -34.23
CA GLU A 56 8.62 18.42 -34.38
C GLU A 56 9.33 19.71 -33.98
N GLU A 57 10.19 19.67 -32.94
CA GLU A 57 10.85 20.85 -32.37
C GLU A 57 12.33 20.60 -32.02
N PRO A 58 13.19 20.21 -33.00
CA PRO A 58 14.55 19.75 -32.73
C PRO A 58 15.46 20.81 -32.09
N ASP A 59 15.14 22.10 -32.21
CA ASP A 59 15.89 23.21 -31.62
C ASP A 59 15.45 23.52 -30.18
N SER A 60 14.30 23.05 -29.77
CA SER A 60 13.74 23.24 -28.43
C SER A 60 14.39 22.32 -27.38
N PHE A 61 14.05 22.55 -26.11
CA PHE A 61 14.50 21.73 -24.98
C PHE A 61 13.28 21.12 -24.29
N HIS A 62 13.41 19.88 -23.84
CA HIS A 62 12.41 19.26 -22.99
C HIS A 62 12.75 19.50 -21.52
N TYR A 63 11.82 20.09 -20.78
CA TYR A 63 12.02 20.44 -19.38
C TYR A 63 11.68 19.26 -18.45
N MET A 64 12.70 18.68 -17.85
CA MET A 64 12.63 17.54 -16.94
C MET A 64 12.20 17.93 -15.50
N GLY A 65 12.03 19.21 -15.20
CA GLY A 65 11.70 19.68 -13.86
C GLY A 65 12.90 20.05 -13.00
N TYR A 66 12.68 20.18 -11.69
CA TYR A 66 13.72 20.55 -10.74
C TYR A 66 14.61 19.37 -10.39
N LEU A 67 15.92 19.66 -10.23
CA LEU A 67 16.91 18.76 -9.63
C LEU A 67 17.48 19.47 -8.39
N VAL A 68 17.21 18.94 -7.21
CA VAL A 68 17.70 19.52 -5.95
C VAL A 68 18.93 18.76 -5.50
N LEU A 69 20.04 19.47 -5.38
CA LEU A 69 21.34 18.93 -5.03
C LEU A 69 21.83 19.56 -3.72
N GLN A 70 22.41 18.75 -2.87
CA GLN A 70 23.22 19.19 -1.75
C GLN A 70 24.70 19.01 -2.12
N SER A 71 25.47 20.09 -2.06
CA SER A 71 26.92 20.03 -2.26
C SER A 71 27.58 19.49 -1.00
N GLU A 72 28.35 18.39 -1.11
CA GLU A 72 29.23 17.92 -0.04
C GLU A 72 30.60 18.59 -0.15
N ASP A 73 31.07 18.75 -1.38
CA ASP A 73 32.27 19.47 -1.75
C ASP A 73 32.14 20.01 -3.20
N THR A 74 33.26 20.37 -3.83
CA THR A 74 33.26 20.94 -5.19
C THR A 74 32.92 19.96 -6.29
N LYS A 75 32.91 18.64 -6.01
CA LYS A 75 32.74 17.57 -7.01
C LYS A 75 31.65 16.56 -6.65
N ASN A 76 31.29 16.46 -5.38
CA ASN A 76 30.35 15.48 -4.87
C ASN A 76 29.03 16.12 -4.46
N PHE A 77 27.94 15.61 -5.04
CA PHE A 77 26.59 16.13 -4.82
C PHE A 77 25.65 15.00 -4.38
N LYS A 78 24.93 15.22 -3.29
CA LYS A 78 23.79 14.36 -2.92
C LYS A 78 22.54 14.80 -3.66
N ILE A 79 21.84 13.87 -4.29
CA ILE A 79 20.56 14.14 -4.97
C ILE A 79 19.46 14.11 -3.92
N VAL A 80 18.86 15.27 -3.65
CA VAL A 80 17.73 15.38 -2.72
C VAL A 80 16.39 15.19 -3.44
N ASP A 81 16.29 15.67 -4.69
CA ASP A 81 15.16 15.38 -5.58
C ASP A 81 15.64 15.27 -7.04
N GLY A 82 14.88 14.51 -7.84
CA GLY A 82 15.18 14.25 -9.25
C GLY A 82 15.87 12.91 -9.52
N GLN A 83 16.10 12.10 -8.50
CA GLN A 83 16.82 10.81 -8.60
C GLN A 83 16.23 9.85 -9.64
N GLN A 84 14.90 9.73 -9.75
CA GLN A 84 14.25 8.82 -10.69
C GLN A 84 14.58 9.21 -12.13
N ARG A 85 14.51 10.50 -12.44
CA ARG A 85 14.79 11.07 -13.77
C ARG A 85 16.24 10.88 -14.18
N ILE A 86 17.19 11.24 -13.31
CA ILE A 86 18.63 11.05 -13.57
C ILE A 86 18.96 9.56 -13.76
N THR A 87 18.41 8.70 -12.91
CA THR A 87 18.61 7.25 -13.01
C THR A 87 18.08 6.70 -14.34
N THR A 88 16.88 7.12 -14.76
CA THR A 88 16.27 6.66 -16.01
C THR A 88 17.05 7.09 -17.23
N ILE A 89 17.52 8.35 -17.28
CA ILE A 89 18.35 8.83 -18.40
C ILE A 89 19.69 8.07 -18.41
N SER A 90 20.31 7.82 -17.27
CA SER A 90 21.54 7.03 -17.19
C SER A 90 21.33 5.58 -17.71
N ILE A 91 20.20 4.95 -17.35
CA ILE A 91 19.83 3.61 -17.85
C ILE A 91 19.59 3.64 -19.37
N SER A 92 18.95 4.68 -19.91
CA SER A 92 18.74 4.79 -21.36
C SER A 92 20.06 4.90 -22.14
N ILE A 93 21.04 5.61 -21.61
CA ILE A 93 22.38 5.68 -22.20
C ILE A 93 23.09 4.32 -22.13
N LEU A 94 22.97 3.61 -21.00
CA LEU A 94 23.51 2.25 -20.86
C LEU A 94 22.86 1.26 -21.84
N ALA A 95 21.54 1.37 -22.05
CA ALA A 95 20.83 0.58 -23.05
C ALA A 95 21.35 0.85 -24.47
N ALA A 96 21.58 2.12 -24.80
CA ALA A 96 22.20 2.51 -26.07
C ALA A 96 23.64 1.96 -26.20
N CYS A 97 24.45 2.03 -25.16
CA CYS A 97 25.79 1.44 -25.16
C CYS A 97 25.76 -0.08 -25.38
N SER A 98 24.76 -0.78 -24.85
CA SER A 98 24.53 -2.21 -25.13
C SER A 98 24.20 -2.50 -26.61
N ILE A 99 23.55 -1.56 -27.31
CA ILE A 99 23.29 -1.71 -28.76
C ILE A 99 24.62 -1.59 -29.56
N PHE A 100 25.53 -0.71 -29.12
CA PHE A 100 26.88 -0.72 -29.74
C PHE A 100 27.58 -2.06 -29.57
N ASP A 101 27.46 -2.74 -28.41
CA ASP A 101 27.99 -4.10 -28.23
C ASP A 101 27.38 -5.09 -29.22
N ASP A 102 26.08 -5.00 -29.48
CA ASP A 102 25.42 -5.86 -30.47
C ASP A 102 25.87 -5.56 -31.90
N LEU A 103 26.15 -4.28 -32.25
CA LEU A 103 26.72 -3.90 -33.55
C LEU A 103 28.15 -4.43 -33.72
N ILE A 104 28.99 -4.31 -32.69
CA ILE A 104 30.34 -4.84 -32.65
C ILE A 104 30.33 -6.36 -32.84
N ALA A 105 29.47 -7.07 -32.11
CA ALA A 105 29.35 -8.53 -32.21
C ALA A 105 28.91 -9.00 -33.60
N LYS A 106 28.14 -8.17 -34.33
CA LYS A 106 27.71 -8.41 -35.70
C LYS A 106 28.72 -7.92 -36.75
N ASN A 107 29.84 -7.38 -36.31
CA ASN A 107 30.89 -6.77 -37.17
C ASN A 107 30.35 -5.61 -38.05
N ILE A 108 29.38 -4.86 -37.53
CA ILE A 108 28.79 -3.68 -38.18
C ILE A 108 29.48 -2.44 -37.61
N ASP A 109 30.32 -1.76 -38.43
CA ASP A 109 31.04 -0.55 -38.03
C ASP A 109 31.77 -0.72 -36.66
N ALA A 110 32.39 -1.90 -36.45
CA ALA A 110 32.85 -2.34 -35.13
C ALA A 110 33.87 -1.39 -34.48
N PRO A 111 34.92 -0.90 -35.17
CA PRO A 111 35.88 0.02 -34.56
C PRO A 111 35.28 1.35 -34.14
N GLN A 112 34.40 1.90 -34.96
CA GLN A 112 33.73 3.18 -34.71
C GLN A 112 32.69 3.03 -33.57
N SER A 113 31.94 1.91 -33.56
CA SER A 113 31.01 1.56 -32.51
C SER A 113 31.69 1.40 -31.15
N GLU A 114 32.86 0.73 -31.11
CA GLU A 114 33.66 0.61 -29.88
C GLU A 114 34.14 1.98 -29.40
N THR A 115 34.64 2.83 -30.29
CA THR A 115 35.07 4.18 -29.93
C THR A 115 33.92 5.03 -29.37
N ARG A 116 32.75 5.02 -30.03
CA ARG A 116 31.57 5.74 -29.59
C ARG A 116 31.09 5.24 -28.22
N LYS A 117 31.01 3.93 -28.03
CA LYS A 117 30.64 3.32 -26.76
C LYS A 117 31.53 3.78 -25.62
N GLN A 118 32.83 3.70 -25.80
CA GLN A 118 33.81 4.10 -24.78
C GLN A 118 33.71 5.60 -24.45
N GLN A 119 33.49 6.46 -25.45
CA GLN A 119 33.30 7.88 -25.23
C GLN A 119 32.04 8.15 -24.39
N PHE A 120 30.89 7.55 -24.73
CA PHE A 120 29.63 7.76 -23.97
C PHE A 120 29.71 7.19 -22.55
N LEU A 121 30.32 6.01 -22.35
CA LEU A 121 30.55 5.45 -21.04
C LEU A 121 31.43 6.36 -20.19
N SER A 122 32.54 6.86 -20.72
CA SER A 122 33.44 7.75 -19.96
C SER A 122 32.81 9.12 -19.68
N GLN A 123 32.00 9.65 -20.61
CA GLN A 123 31.37 10.95 -20.48
C GLN A 123 30.18 10.95 -19.51
N TYR A 124 29.34 9.92 -19.51
CA TYR A 124 28.07 9.94 -18.80
C TYR A 124 27.93 8.92 -17.67
N ILE A 125 28.67 7.84 -17.70
CA ILE A 125 28.47 6.74 -16.76
C ILE A 125 29.56 6.68 -15.70
N GLY A 126 30.83 6.69 -16.10
CA GLY A 126 31.91 6.58 -15.14
C GLY A 126 33.29 6.79 -15.77
N TYR A 127 34.31 6.80 -14.94
CA TYR A 127 35.68 7.00 -15.33
C TYR A 127 36.63 6.09 -14.53
N THR A 128 37.80 5.82 -15.08
CA THR A 128 38.85 5.13 -14.34
C THR A 128 39.71 6.16 -13.64
N ASP A 129 39.80 6.07 -12.29
CA ASP A 129 40.71 6.89 -11.53
C ASP A 129 42.17 6.57 -11.97
N PRO A 130 42.93 7.58 -12.39
CA PRO A 130 44.28 7.33 -12.90
C PRO A 130 45.30 6.94 -11.82
N VAL A 131 45.00 7.20 -10.54
CA VAL A 131 45.88 6.86 -9.40
C VAL A 131 45.55 5.49 -8.83
N LEU A 132 44.26 5.24 -8.58
CA LEU A 132 43.81 3.97 -7.97
C LEU A 132 43.56 2.87 -8.99
N ILE A 133 43.55 3.22 -10.30
CA ILE A 133 43.24 2.31 -11.44
C ILE A 133 41.95 1.53 -11.19
N CYS A 134 40.95 2.18 -10.53
CA CYS A 134 39.64 1.62 -10.29
C CYS A 134 38.55 2.42 -11.02
N TYR A 135 37.53 1.72 -11.48
CA TYR A 135 36.40 2.32 -12.17
C TYR A 135 35.42 2.91 -11.17
N HIS A 136 35.10 4.17 -11.36
CA HIS A 136 34.11 4.91 -10.56
C HIS A 136 32.93 5.31 -11.43
N THR A 137 31.71 4.98 -11.00
CA THR A 137 30.52 5.50 -11.65
C THR A 137 30.20 6.91 -11.12
N LYS A 138 29.79 7.79 -12.03
CA LYS A 138 29.37 9.16 -11.68
C LYS A 138 28.06 9.21 -10.90
N LEU A 139 27.20 8.20 -11.07
CA LEU A 139 25.96 8.03 -10.33
C LEU A 139 26.06 6.84 -9.38
N LYS A 140 25.82 7.08 -8.08
CA LYS A 140 25.63 6.05 -7.07
C LYS A 140 24.20 6.08 -6.62
N LEU A 141 23.51 4.95 -6.68
CA LEU A 141 22.14 4.82 -6.24
C LEU A 141 22.04 4.57 -4.71
N ASN A 142 20.81 4.52 -4.19
CA ASN A 142 20.59 4.16 -2.79
C ASN A 142 21.04 2.72 -2.50
N LYS A 143 21.07 2.36 -1.22
CA LYS A 143 21.61 1.07 -0.74
C LYS A 143 21.06 -0.16 -1.47
N HIS A 144 19.75 -0.20 -1.75
CA HIS A 144 19.10 -1.37 -2.35
C HIS A 144 19.34 -1.49 -3.86
N ASN A 145 19.49 -0.37 -4.55
CA ASN A 145 19.63 -0.35 -6.00
C ASN A 145 21.08 -0.25 -6.48
N ASN A 146 21.99 0.25 -5.60
CA ASN A 146 23.34 0.56 -6.00
C ASN A 146 24.13 -0.68 -6.48
N ASN A 147 23.99 -1.79 -5.76
CA ASN A 147 24.69 -3.02 -6.14
C ASN A 147 24.27 -3.51 -7.53
N TYR A 148 22.96 -3.51 -7.82
CA TYR A 148 22.46 -3.91 -9.14
C TYR A 148 22.93 -2.96 -10.24
N TYR A 149 22.86 -1.66 -9.99
CA TYR A 149 23.31 -0.64 -10.95
C TYR A 149 24.79 -0.74 -11.24
N GLN A 150 25.64 -0.82 -10.22
CA GLN A 150 27.10 -0.87 -10.34
C GLN A 150 27.59 -2.17 -10.98
N THR A 151 27.06 -3.30 -10.55
CA THR A 151 27.57 -4.63 -10.93
C THR A 151 27.08 -5.08 -12.31
N TYR A 152 25.83 -4.73 -12.66
CA TYR A 152 25.23 -5.28 -13.88
C TYR A 152 24.96 -4.22 -14.94
N LEU A 153 24.37 -3.08 -14.59
CA LEU A 153 23.99 -2.07 -15.57
C LEU A 153 25.21 -1.27 -16.05
N ALA A 154 25.97 -0.65 -15.13
CA ALA A 154 27.11 0.19 -15.48
C ALA A 154 28.26 -0.58 -16.16
N THR A 155 28.37 -1.88 -15.94
CA THR A 155 29.36 -2.75 -16.59
C THR A 155 28.85 -3.42 -17.87
N LEU A 156 27.57 -3.19 -18.23
CA LEU A 156 26.88 -3.88 -19.33
C LEU A 156 26.95 -5.41 -19.23
N SER A 157 27.02 -5.94 -18.01
CA SER A 157 27.09 -7.37 -17.76
C SER A 157 25.71 -8.02 -17.98
N LYS A 158 25.72 -9.36 -18.14
CA LYS A 158 24.47 -10.12 -18.31
C LYS A 158 23.54 -9.89 -17.13
N LEU A 159 22.35 -9.35 -17.40
CA LEU A 159 21.37 -9.00 -16.38
C LEU A 159 20.75 -10.26 -15.75
N PRO A 160 20.77 -10.42 -14.41
CA PRO A 160 20.13 -11.52 -13.74
C PRO A 160 18.60 -11.46 -13.92
N GLN A 161 17.96 -12.65 -13.95
CA GLN A 161 16.51 -12.77 -14.15
C GLN A 161 15.77 -13.25 -12.92
N ARG A 162 16.49 -13.81 -11.94
CA ARG A 162 15.91 -14.43 -10.73
C ARG A 162 16.50 -13.77 -9.49
N ARG A 163 15.76 -13.87 -8.38
CA ARG A 163 16.16 -13.34 -7.05
C ARG A 163 16.39 -11.83 -7.03
N LEU A 164 15.62 -11.07 -7.83
CA LEU A 164 15.61 -9.63 -7.84
C LEU A 164 14.51 -9.11 -6.93
N ASN A 165 14.82 -8.07 -6.16
CA ASN A 165 13.79 -7.31 -5.47
C ASN A 165 12.92 -6.49 -6.46
N ASN A 166 11.84 -5.87 -6.00
CA ASN A 166 10.90 -5.15 -6.86
C ASN A 166 11.56 -3.98 -7.61
N SER A 167 12.43 -3.21 -6.95
CA SER A 167 13.10 -2.07 -7.58
C SER A 167 14.19 -2.49 -8.57
N GLU A 168 14.94 -3.56 -8.30
CA GLU A 168 15.89 -4.14 -9.25
C GLU A 168 15.19 -4.69 -10.50
N GLN A 169 13.99 -5.27 -10.34
CA GLN A 169 13.16 -5.68 -11.47
C GLN A 169 12.77 -4.48 -12.35
N LYS A 170 12.43 -3.34 -11.73
CA LYS A 170 12.10 -2.11 -12.45
C LYS A 170 13.33 -1.55 -13.19
N LEU A 171 14.50 -1.50 -12.54
CA LEU A 171 15.76 -1.11 -13.20
C LEU A 171 16.04 -1.99 -14.44
N ARG A 172 15.91 -3.31 -14.29
CA ARG A 172 16.08 -4.25 -15.40
C ARG A 172 15.07 -4.03 -16.52
N LYS A 173 13.79 -3.86 -16.18
CA LYS A 173 12.71 -3.61 -17.16
C LYS A 173 12.94 -2.30 -17.90
N SER A 174 13.34 -1.24 -17.22
CA SER A 174 13.67 0.05 -17.81
C SER A 174 14.79 -0.08 -18.86
N PHE A 175 15.87 -0.79 -18.54
CA PHE A 175 16.96 -1.05 -19.48
C PHE A 175 16.48 -1.82 -20.74
N ILE A 176 15.69 -2.87 -20.54
CA ILE A 176 15.15 -3.68 -21.65
C ILE A 176 14.19 -2.84 -22.51
N PHE A 177 13.35 -2.02 -21.88
CA PHE A 177 12.44 -1.12 -22.56
C PHE A 177 13.19 -0.17 -23.49
N PHE A 178 14.14 0.61 -22.96
CA PHE A 178 14.89 1.57 -23.78
C PHE A 178 15.72 0.89 -24.87
N LYS A 179 16.33 -0.26 -24.59
CA LYS A 179 17.03 -1.03 -25.61
C LYS A 179 16.11 -1.40 -26.78
N LYS A 180 14.95 -1.97 -26.48
CA LYS A 180 13.94 -2.37 -27.47
C LYS A 180 13.44 -1.17 -28.30
N GLU A 181 13.07 -0.08 -27.65
CA GLU A 181 12.56 1.10 -28.33
C GLU A 181 13.61 1.77 -29.22
N MET A 182 14.87 1.83 -28.77
CA MET A 182 15.98 2.32 -29.59
C MET A 182 16.29 1.40 -30.77
N GLU A 183 16.26 0.07 -30.61
CA GLU A 183 16.42 -0.88 -31.69
C GLU A 183 15.32 -0.71 -32.75
N LEU A 184 14.07 -0.51 -32.32
CA LEU A 184 12.96 -0.24 -33.20
C LEU A 184 13.16 1.08 -33.96
N TYR A 185 13.54 2.16 -33.27
CA TYR A 185 13.87 3.45 -33.89
C TYR A 185 14.97 3.30 -34.93
N LEU A 186 16.04 2.54 -34.62
CA LEU A 186 17.16 2.34 -35.52
C LEU A 186 16.86 1.43 -36.73
N SER A 187 15.75 0.69 -36.71
CA SER A 187 15.42 -0.25 -37.77
C SER A 187 15.22 0.41 -39.15
N GLN A 188 14.88 1.69 -39.18
CA GLN A 188 14.65 2.49 -40.37
C GLN A 188 15.95 3.09 -41.00
N PHE A 189 17.09 2.97 -40.31
CA PHE A 189 18.36 3.57 -40.78
C PHE A 189 19.36 2.51 -41.21
N GLU A 190 20.14 2.83 -42.24
CA GLU A 190 21.23 1.98 -42.71
C GLU A 190 22.43 2.09 -41.76
N ASP A 191 22.87 3.32 -41.46
CA ASP A 191 23.97 3.61 -40.51
C ASP A 191 23.45 3.71 -39.08
N LYS A 192 23.18 2.56 -38.48
CA LYS A 192 22.66 2.45 -37.12
C LYS A 192 23.60 3.02 -36.07
N GLY A 193 24.92 2.87 -36.26
CA GLY A 193 25.92 3.34 -35.31
C GLY A 193 25.95 4.87 -35.20
N THR A 194 25.92 5.58 -36.33
CA THR A 194 25.88 7.04 -36.34
C THR A 194 24.54 7.58 -35.83
N GLU A 195 23.43 6.98 -36.24
CA GLU A 195 22.10 7.44 -35.77
C GLU A 195 21.90 7.21 -34.29
N LEU A 196 22.42 6.11 -33.72
CA LEU A 196 22.41 5.88 -32.28
C LEU A 196 23.24 6.94 -31.53
N ALA A 197 24.42 7.28 -32.04
CA ALA A 197 25.25 8.32 -31.46
C ALA A 197 24.52 9.70 -31.46
N LYS A 198 23.89 10.07 -32.59
CA LYS A 198 23.09 11.29 -32.69
C LYS A 198 21.92 11.29 -31.70
N LEU A 199 21.26 10.15 -31.50
CA LEU A 199 20.17 10.02 -30.55
C LEU A 199 20.64 10.22 -29.10
N ILE A 200 21.78 9.63 -28.69
CA ILE A 200 22.35 9.84 -27.36
C ILE A 200 22.70 11.31 -27.14
N LEU A 201 23.36 11.94 -28.10
CA LEU A 201 23.68 13.37 -28.02
C LEU A 201 22.41 14.21 -27.90
N PHE A 202 21.40 13.93 -28.71
CA PHE A 202 20.12 14.60 -28.63
C PHE A 202 19.49 14.47 -27.24
N ILE A 203 19.39 13.28 -26.68
CA ILE A 203 18.85 13.02 -25.34
C ILE A 203 19.63 13.83 -24.29
N THR A 204 20.96 13.76 -24.34
CA THR A 204 21.79 14.39 -23.31
C THR A 204 21.87 15.91 -23.41
N GLU A 205 21.75 16.49 -24.59
CA GLU A 205 21.77 17.94 -24.81
C GLU A 205 20.41 18.61 -24.66
N LYS A 206 19.31 17.88 -25.00
CA LYS A 206 17.97 18.48 -25.06
C LYS A 206 17.14 18.25 -23.79
N LEU A 207 17.45 17.26 -22.97
CA LEU A 207 16.78 17.08 -21.69
C LEU A 207 17.40 18.01 -20.64
N CYS A 208 16.62 19.01 -20.21
CA CYS A 208 17.07 20.09 -19.33
C CYS A 208 16.43 20.07 -17.95
N PHE A 209 17.19 20.45 -16.94
CA PHE A 209 16.78 20.56 -15.55
C PHE A 209 16.98 21.98 -15.03
N THR A 210 16.12 22.42 -14.14
CA THR A 210 16.46 23.54 -13.25
C THR A 210 17.14 22.96 -12.01
N THR A 211 18.46 23.07 -11.97
CA THR A 211 19.29 22.59 -10.87
C THR A 211 19.30 23.60 -9.74
N ILE A 212 19.00 23.18 -8.53
CA ILE A 212 19.06 24.00 -7.31
C ILE A 212 20.09 23.36 -6.39
N THR A 213 21.24 24.00 -6.25
CA THR A 213 22.32 23.51 -5.40
C THR A 213 22.33 24.27 -4.07
N VAL A 214 22.34 23.54 -2.97
CA VAL A 214 22.38 24.06 -1.61
C VAL A 214 23.60 23.56 -0.86
N SER A 215 24.12 24.38 0.05
CA SER A 215 25.35 24.07 0.80
C SER A 215 25.10 23.20 2.04
N ASN A 216 23.85 23.06 2.49
CA ASN A 216 23.53 22.24 3.66
C ASN A 216 22.19 21.52 3.51
N GLU A 217 22.06 20.41 4.25
CA GLU A 217 20.95 19.50 4.17
C GLU A 217 19.61 20.11 4.59
N ILE A 218 19.61 20.95 5.64
CA ILE A 218 18.39 21.63 6.12
C ILE A 218 17.80 22.55 5.04
N ASN A 219 18.66 23.29 4.33
CA ASN A 219 18.22 24.16 3.25
C ASN A 219 17.76 23.34 2.03
N ALA A 220 18.41 22.20 1.75
CA ALA A 220 17.98 21.27 0.71
C ALA A 220 16.55 20.79 0.97
N PHE A 221 16.24 20.37 2.18
CA PHE A 221 14.88 19.93 2.54
C PHE A 221 13.84 21.05 2.52
N LYS A 222 14.19 22.26 2.93
CA LYS A 222 13.29 23.43 2.85
C LYS A 222 12.95 23.80 1.41
N VAL A 223 13.95 23.82 0.52
CA VAL A 223 13.76 24.07 -0.91
C VAL A 223 12.88 22.98 -1.51
N PHE A 224 13.20 21.73 -1.23
CA PHE A 224 12.48 20.58 -1.68
C PHE A 224 11.00 20.56 -1.20
N GLU A 225 10.73 20.84 0.10
CA GLU A 225 9.38 20.98 0.64
C GLU A 225 8.57 22.08 -0.07
N THR A 226 9.22 23.20 -0.37
CA THR A 226 8.59 24.34 -1.05
C THR A 226 8.23 24.04 -2.50
N LEU A 227 9.11 23.34 -3.22
CA LEU A 227 8.91 22.95 -4.62
C LEU A 227 7.84 21.86 -4.76
N ASN A 228 7.82 20.86 -3.87
CA ASN A 228 6.82 19.80 -3.87
C ASN A 228 5.40 20.26 -3.52
N ALA A 229 5.25 21.39 -2.83
CA ALA A 229 3.94 22.02 -2.62
C ALA A 229 3.27 22.44 -3.95
N ARG A 230 4.01 22.50 -5.06
CA ARG A 230 3.57 22.95 -6.39
C ARG A 230 3.76 21.94 -7.52
N GLY A 231 4.25 20.71 -7.24
CA GLY A 231 4.60 19.70 -8.28
C GLY A 231 4.21 18.26 -7.92
N VAL A 232 5.02 17.30 -8.33
CA VAL A 232 4.79 15.85 -8.09
C VAL A 232 4.76 15.56 -6.59
N LYS A 233 3.65 15.00 -6.12
CA LYS A 233 3.40 14.75 -4.69
C LYS A 233 4.28 13.60 -4.18
N LEU A 234 5.29 13.93 -3.40
CA LEU A 234 5.92 12.94 -2.53
C LEU A 234 4.93 12.42 -1.48
N SER A 235 5.14 11.18 -1.06
CA SER A 235 4.35 10.64 0.04
C SER A 235 4.66 11.43 1.33
N SER A 236 3.67 11.56 2.21
CA SER A 236 3.87 12.18 3.52
C SER A 236 4.99 11.52 4.33
N THR A 237 5.28 10.25 4.05
CA THR A 237 6.32 9.46 4.70
C THR A 237 7.72 9.76 4.19
N ASP A 238 7.89 10.05 2.90
CA ASP A 238 9.19 10.47 2.37
C ASP A 238 9.61 11.82 2.96
N LEU A 239 8.66 12.76 3.02
CA LEU A 239 8.88 14.05 3.67
C LEU A 239 9.20 13.90 5.16
N LEU A 240 8.50 13.00 5.84
CA LEU A 240 8.71 12.73 7.26
C LEU A 240 10.06 12.07 7.53
N LYS A 241 10.44 11.07 6.74
CA LYS A 241 11.75 10.41 6.82
C LYS A 241 12.86 11.46 6.73
N ASN A 242 12.82 12.25 5.66
CA ASN A 242 13.81 13.29 5.41
C ASN A 242 13.88 14.29 6.57
N TYR A 243 12.73 14.72 7.09
CA TYR A 243 12.67 15.64 8.23
C TYR A 243 13.28 15.04 9.49
N ILE A 244 12.90 13.82 9.86
CA ILE A 244 13.42 13.14 11.08
C ILE A 244 14.93 12.97 10.98
N PHE A 245 15.44 12.56 9.83
CA PHE A 245 16.88 12.38 9.64
C PHE A 245 17.62 13.72 9.66
N SER A 246 17.02 14.81 9.17
CA SER A 246 17.64 16.15 9.25
C SER A 246 17.82 16.69 10.68
N LEU A 247 17.02 16.22 11.64
CA LEU A 247 17.18 16.62 13.06
C LEU A 247 18.43 16.02 13.71
N ILE A 248 19.02 14.99 13.11
CA ILE A 248 20.10 14.19 13.69
C ILE A 248 21.45 14.51 13.05
N THR A 249 21.46 14.90 11.78
CA THR A 249 22.69 15.12 11.00
C THR A 249 23.47 16.39 11.35
N ASN A 250 22.98 17.20 12.27
CA ASN A 250 23.59 18.49 12.63
C ASN A 250 24.85 18.39 13.51
N ASP A 251 25.26 17.20 13.92
CA ASP A 251 26.40 17.02 14.84
C ASP A 251 27.40 15.99 14.28
N HIS A 252 28.64 16.39 14.07
CA HIS A 252 29.71 15.58 13.46
C HIS A 252 30.08 14.29 14.23
N THR A 253 29.47 14.02 15.37
CA THR A 253 29.83 12.93 16.31
C THR A 253 29.00 11.64 16.14
N HIS A 254 28.02 11.55 15.22
CA HIS A 254 26.96 10.54 15.35
C HIS A 254 26.72 9.62 14.13
N HIS A 255 27.77 9.23 13.42
CA HIS A 255 27.64 8.27 12.31
C HIS A 255 26.94 6.95 12.71
N ASN A 256 27.25 6.43 13.91
CA ASN A 256 26.62 5.21 14.45
C ASN A 256 25.13 5.39 14.77
N GLU A 257 24.73 6.55 15.28
CA GLU A 257 23.34 6.83 15.62
C GLU A 257 22.46 6.97 14.36
N LEU A 258 22.98 7.64 13.33
CA LEU A 258 22.31 7.74 12.05
C LEU A 258 22.08 6.34 11.46
N GLN A 259 23.09 5.47 11.51
CA GLN A 259 22.98 4.11 11.00
C GLN A 259 21.97 3.27 11.80
N HIS A 260 21.86 3.45 13.12
CA HIS A 260 20.84 2.80 13.93
C HIS A 260 19.41 3.22 13.53
N LEU A 261 19.20 4.49 13.23
CA LEU A 261 17.91 4.98 12.79
C LEU A 261 17.57 4.53 11.38
N GLU A 262 18.55 4.53 10.46
CA GLU A 262 18.39 3.97 9.12
C GLU A 262 17.99 2.50 9.19
N ASN A 263 18.67 1.69 9.96
CA ASN A 263 18.35 0.28 10.14
C ASN A 263 16.93 0.08 10.71
N ARG A 264 16.52 0.92 11.68
CA ARG A 264 15.17 0.87 12.25
C ARG A 264 14.12 1.27 11.24
N TRP A 265 14.33 2.34 10.49
CA TRP A 265 13.42 2.74 9.42
C TRP A 265 13.29 1.66 8.34
N GLU A 266 14.41 1.09 7.90
CA GLU A 266 14.42 -0.02 6.93
C GLU A 266 13.66 -1.25 7.45
N ARG A 267 13.80 -1.57 8.74
CA ARG A 267 13.03 -2.65 9.38
C ARG A 267 11.54 -2.39 9.29
N ILE A 268 11.09 -1.17 9.62
CA ILE A 268 9.69 -0.78 9.53
C ILE A 268 9.19 -0.90 8.08
N VAL A 269 9.93 -0.36 7.11
CA VAL A 269 9.56 -0.43 5.69
C VAL A 269 9.50 -1.87 5.20
N THR A 270 10.43 -2.72 5.62
CA THR A 270 10.48 -4.13 5.22
C THR A 270 9.32 -4.92 5.81
N ALA A 271 8.96 -4.67 7.07
CA ALA A 271 7.87 -5.37 7.75
C ALA A 271 6.49 -5.05 7.15
N ILE A 272 6.31 -3.84 6.65
CA ILE A 272 5.00 -3.29 6.29
C ILE A 272 4.78 -3.17 4.78
N GLY A 273 5.86 -2.95 4.04
CA GLY A 273 5.83 -2.52 2.66
C GLY A 273 5.72 -1.00 2.50
N ALA A 274 6.38 -0.47 1.48
CA ALA A 274 6.48 0.96 1.25
C ALA A 274 5.12 1.63 0.97
N GLU A 275 4.16 0.90 0.38
CA GLU A 275 2.84 1.41 0.00
C GLU A 275 1.96 1.71 1.23
N ASP A 276 2.07 0.90 2.28
CA ASP A 276 1.27 1.03 3.51
C ASP A 276 1.91 1.92 4.58
N LEU A 277 3.17 2.34 4.38
CA LEU A 277 3.93 3.10 5.38
C LEU A 277 3.23 4.40 5.82
N THR A 278 2.63 5.14 4.88
CA THR A 278 1.88 6.36 5.22
C THR A 278 0.67 6.06 6.11
N GLU A 279 0.00 4.94 5.88
CA GLU A 279 -1.16 4.54 6.67
C GLU A 279 -0.74 4.15 8.08
N ILE A 280 0.35 3.43 8.26
CA ILE A 280 0.85 3.05 9.58
C ILE A 280 1.31 4.25 10.39
N VAL A 281 2.07 5.17 9.78
CA VAL A 281 2.44 6.41 10.47
C VAL A 281 1.20 7.17 10.91
N ARG A 282 0.12 7.17 10.10
CA ARG A 282 -1.16 7.80 10.46
C ARG A 282 -1.86 7.06 11.60
N ILE A 283 -1.92 5.75 11.55
CA ILE A 283 -2.53 4.90 12.58
C ILE A 283 -1.78 5.08 13.90
N TYR A 284 -0.46 5.00 13.88
CA TYR A 284 0.39 5.23 15.04
C TYR A 284 0.16 6.63 15.63
N TRP A 285 0.16 7.68 14.79
CA TRP A 285 -0.06 9.03 15.25
C TRP A 285 -1.44 9.17 15.91
N ASN A 286 -2.46 8.64 15.28
CA ASN A 286 -3.85 8.68 15.75
C ASN A 286 -4.10 7.76 16.98
N SER A 287 -3.17 6.86 17.30
CA SER A 287 -3.27 6.04 18.51
C SER A 287 -2.94 6.80 19.79
N LYS A 288 -2.20 7.90 19.68
CA LYS A 288 -1.77 8.70 20.85
C LYS A 288 -2.04 10.20 20.75
N SER A 289 -2.40 10.68 19.56
CA SER A 289 -2.57 12.12 19.29
C SER A 289 -3.92 12.40 18.63
N LYS A 290 -4.25 13.69 18.51
CA LYS A 290 -5.50 14.11 17.83
C LYS A 290 -5.58 13.56 16.42
N LEU A 291 -6.76 13.09 16.02
CA LEU A 291 -7.04 12.54 14.70
C LEU A 291 -6.52 13.45 13.59
N THR A 292 -5.60 12.92 12.81
CA THR A 292 -4.93 13.62 11.73
C THR A 292 -5.16 12.88 10.40
N ARG A 293 -5.51 13.62 9.36
CA ARG A 293 -5.71 13.10 8.01
C ARG A 293 -4.38 12.99 7.26
N LYS A 294 -4.29 12.10 6.26
CA LYS A 294 -3.08 11.89 5.45
C LYS A 294 -2.43 13.18 4.94
N LYS A 295 -3.24 14.14 4.46
CA LYS A 295 -2.76 15.42 3.91
C LYS A 295 -2.09 16.33 4.94
N GLU A 296 -2.44 16.20 6.21
CA GLU A 296 -1.93 17.04 7.31
C GLU A 296 -0.88 16.32 8.15
N LEU A 297 -0.67 15.03 7.91
CA LEU A 297 0.14 14.14 8.74
C LEU A 297 1.56 14.68 8.91
N PHE A 298 2.26 14.97 7.82
CA PHE A 298 3.62 15.50 7.87
C PHE A 298 3.70 16.82 8.65
N LYS A 299 2.81 17.77 8.35
CA LYS A 299 2.79 19.08 9.03
C LYS A 299 2.55 18.92 10.54
N THR A 300 1.63 18.05 10.92
CA THR A 300 1.28 17.82 12.33
C THR A 300 2.43 17.18 13.09
N ILE A 301 3.06 16.15 12.52
CA ILE A 301 4.20 15.47 13.13
C ILE A 301 5.41 16.41 13.22
N LYS A 302 5.71 17.18 12.17
CA LYS A 302 6.79 18.18 12.16
C LYS A 302 6.64 19.25 13.23
N LEU A 303 5.41 19.63 13.58
CA LEU A 303 5.16 20.59 14.68
C LEU A 303 5.41 20.01 16.06
N ALA A 304 5.25 18.70 16.21
CA ALA A 304 5.41 18.00 17.50
C ALA A 304 6.83 17.50 17.74
N ILE A 305 7.52 17.03 16.71
CA ILE A 305 8.89 16.50 16.78
C ILE A 305 9.85 17.63 16.40
N LYS A 306 10.68 18.08 17.33
CA LYS A 306 11.58 19.24 17.11
C LYS A 306 13.01 18.98 17.50
N SER A 307 13.26 17.97 18.31
CA SER A 307 14.59 17.62 18.80
C SER A 307 15.02 16.26 18.27
N LYS A 308 16.30 15.97 18.43
CA LYS A 308 16.91 14.67 18.18
C LYS A 308 16.27 13.59 19.05
N GLU A 309 16.03 13.88 20.32
CA GLU A 309 15.41 12.99 21.29
C GLU A 309 13.97 12.64 20.89
N ASP A 310 13.20 13.63 20.44
CA ASP A 310 11.85 13.42 19.91
C ASP A 310 11.87 12.48 18.69
N ALA A 311 12.85 12.64 17.79
CA ALA A 311 13.01 11.83 16.60
C ALA A 311 13.32 10.37 16.94
N PHE A 312 14.21 10.12 17.91
CA PHE A 312 14.52 8.78 18.40
C PHE A 312 13.30 8.11 19.07
N ALA A 313 12.62 8.85 19.94
CA ALA A 313 11.43 8.36 20.63
C ALA A 313 10.32 8.02 19.62
N PHE A 314 10.10 8.90 18.63
CA PHE A 314 9.13 8.67 17.55
C PHE A 314 9.44 7.40 16.77
N LEU A 315 10.69 7.20 16.33
CA LEU A 315 11.05 6.02 15.53
C LEU A 315 11.01 4.73 16.36
N LYS A 316 11.37 4.79 17.64
CA LYS A 316 11.22 3.64 18.54
C LYS A 316 9.76 3.23 18.69
N ASP A 317 8.88 4.18 18.98
CA ASP A 317 7.45 3.93 19.14
C ASP A 317 6.78 3.47 17.85
N LEU A 318 7.20 4.02 16.69
CA LEU A 318 6.68 3.63 15.38
C LEU A 318 7.08 2.18 15.04
N ASP A 319 8.30 1.80 15.38
CA ASP A 319 8.84 0.46 15.20
C ASP A 319 8.02 -0.60 15.99
N GLU A 320 7.79 -0.32 17.28
CA GLU A 320 6.91 -1.15 18.12
C GLU A 320 5.48 -1.21 17.57
N CYS A 321 4.98 -0.09 17.07
CA CYS A 321 3.66 -0.03 16.45
C CYS A 321 3.59 -0.86 15.15
N ALA A 322 4.67 -0.91 14.38
CA ALA A 322 4.77 -1.72 13.18
C ALA A 322 4.68 -3.22 13.49
N ASP A 323 5.36 -3.68 14.53
CA ASP A 323 5.29 -5.06 14.98
C ASP A 323 3.85 -5.43 15.42
N ILE A 324 3.21 -4.58 16.22
CA ILE A 324 1.81 -4.77 16.66
C ILE A 324 0.85 -4.77 15.45
N TYR A 325 1.03 -3.85 14.51
CA TYR A 325 0.21 -3.79 13.30
C TYR A 325 0.33 -5.05 12.47
N THR A 326 1.54 -5.55 12.30
CA THR A 326 1.79 -6.80 11.59
C THR A 326 1.11 -7.98 12.30
N ALA A 327 1.26 -8.08 13.62
CA ALA A 327 0.60 -9.12 14.42
C ALA A 327 -0.94 -9.03 14.31
N LEU A 328 -1.52 -7.83 14.39
CA LEU A 328 -2.98 -7.64 14.25
C LEU A 328 -3.52 -8.02 12.87
N ASN A 329 -2.69 -7.94 11.81
CA ASN A 329 -3.08 -8.36 10.46
C ASN A 329 -2.79 -9.85 10.19
N ASP A 330 -1.82 -10.46 10.88
CA ASP A 330 -1.60 -11.90 10.87
C ASP A 330 -2.43 -12.60 11.96
N VAL A 331 -3.74 -12.65 11.69
CA VAL A 331 -4.76 -13.04 12.66
C VAL A 331 -4.66 -14.52 13.08
N PHE A 332 -3.91 -15.36 12.37
CA PHE A 332 -3.75 -16.78 12.65
C PHE A 332 -2.38 -17.15 13.24
N ASP A 333 -1.51 -16.18 13.53
CA ASP A 333 -0.24 -16.46 14.18
C ASP A 333 -0.47 -16.93 15.63
N SER A 334 -0.35 -18.21 15.85
CA SER A 334 -0.54 -18.89 17.16
C SER A 334 0.53 -18.50 18.21
N ASN A 335 1.62 -17.85 17.82
CA ASN A 335 2.60 -17.34 18.78
C ASN A 335 2.10 -16.08 19.49
N PHE A 336 1.23 -15.31 18.83
CA PHE A 336 0.65 -14.07 19.37
C PHE A 336 -0.77 -14.29 19.91
N TRP A 337 -1.63 -14.97 19.14
CA TRP A 337 -3.07 -15.02 19.40
C TRP A 337 -3.53 -16.40 19.85
N ASP A 338 -4.36 -16.42 20.89
CA ASP A 338 -5.13 -17.62 21.15
C ASP A 338 -6.35 -17.72 20.22
N HIS A 339 -7.05 -18.85 20.28
CA HIS A 339 -8.19 -19.13 19.39
C HIS A 339 -9.33 -18.09 19.49
N GLU A 340 -9.56 -17.50 20.67
CA GLU A 340 -10.61 -16.50 20.88
C GLU A 340 -10.21 -15.16 20.26
N GLU A 341 -8.99 -14.71 20.51
CA GLU A 341 -8.43 -13.50 19.96
C GLU A 341 -8.36 -13.56 18.43
N SER A 342 -7.80 -14.66 17.90
CA SER A 342 -7.73 -14.94 16.46
C SER A 342 -9.10 -14.84 15.79
N ARG A 343 -10.13 -15.43 16.39
CA ARG A 343 -11.50 -15.40 15.87
C ARG A 343 -12.07 -13.97 15.79
N HIS A 344 -11.81 -13.10 16.79
CA HIS A 344 -12.27 -11.73 16.76
C HIS A 344 -11.50 -10.88 15.75
N LEU A 345 -10.19 -11.09 15.61
CA LEU A 345 -9.35 -10.43 14.62
C LEU A 345 -9.73 -10.85 13.19
N ASP A 346 -9.97 -12.14 12.96
CA ASP A 346 -10.44 -12.68 11.68
C ASP A 346 -11.77 -12.02 11.25
N ARG A 347 -12.72 -11.90 12.18
CA ARG A 347 -13.98 -11.20 11.93
C ARG A 347 -13.73 -9.76 11.48
N LEU A 348 -12.87 -9.02 12.18
CA LEU A 348 -12.59 -7.61 11.91
C LEU A 348 -11.89 -7.41 10.55
N PHE A 349 -10.82 -8.16 10.31
CA PHE A 349 -9.90 -7.84 9.21
C PHE A 349 -10.12 -8.69 7.96
N ASN A 350 -10.49 -9.98 8.08
CA ASN A 350 -10.67 -10.86 6.94
C ASN A 350 -12.13 -10.98 6.48
N ILE A 351 -13.10 -10.99 7.42
CA ILE A 351 -14.52 -11.14 7.08
C ILE A 351 -15.14 -9.76 6.80
N PHE A 352 -15.05 -8.84 7.75
CA PHE A 352 -15.67 -7.50 7.62
C PHE A 352 -14.80 -6.54 6.81
N ASN A 353 -13.50 -6.73 6.82
CA ASN A 353 -12.50 -5.87 6.19
C ASN A 353 -12.64 -4.40 6.65
N VAL A 354 -12.64 -4.18 7.98
CA VAL A 354 -12.83 -2.88 8.63
C VAL A 354 -11.57 -2.51 9.42
N LYS A 355 -10.85 -1.49 8.96
CA LYS A 355 -9.57 -1.04 9.53
C LYS A 355 -9.67 0.14 10.51
N GLN A 356 -10.84 0.75 10.64
CA GLN A 356 -11.08 1.91 11.52
C GLN A 356 -10.67 1.71 12.99
N PRO A 357 -10.84 0.52 13.61
CA PRO A 357 -10.44 0.32 15.00
C PRO A 357 -8.93 0.20 15.23
N MET A 358 -8.11 0.14 14.19
CA MET A 358 -6.68 -0.20 14.28
C MET A 358 -5.90 0.69 15.28
N SER A 359 -6.11 2.03 15.26
CA SER A 359 -5.43 2.95 16.18
C SER A 359 -5.78 2.67 17.65
N MET A 360 -7.03 2.34 17.92
CA MET A 360 -7.48 1.97 19.27
C MET A 360 -6.95 0.60 19.68
N LEU A 361 -6.96 -0.38 18.78
CA LEU A 361 -6.46 -1.72 19.07
C LEU A 361 -4.96 -1.71 19.35
N ILE A 362 -4.17 -0.89 18.65
CA ILE A 362 -2.74 -0.71 18.94
C ILE A 362 -2.54 -0.10 20.34
N ALA A 363 -3.30 0.96 20.68
CA ALA A 363 -3.25 1.55 22.02
C ALA A 363 -3.66 0.53 23.10
N SER A 364 -4.71 -0.24 22.83
CA SER A 364 -5.19 -1.29 23.75
C SER A 364 -4.19 -2.42 23.93
N TYR A 365 -3.53 -2.83 22.84
CA TYR A 365 -2.47 -3.84 22.89
C TYR A 365 -1.32 -3.37 23.78
N LYS A 366 -0.79 -2.18 23.55
CA LYS A 366 0.29 -1.61 24.37
C LYS A 366 -0.08 -1.49 25.84
N ALA A 367 -1.32 -1.13 26.15
CA ALA A 367 -1.74 -0.90 27.53
C ALA A 367 -2.14 -2.19 28.26
N PHE A 368 -2.75 -3.16 27.60
CA PHE A 368 -3.45 -4.25 28.28
C PHE A 368 -2.97 -5.66 27.90
N TYR A 369 -2.34 -5.86 26.73
CA TYR A 369 -2.04 -7.21 26.23
C TYR A 369 -1.18 -8.04 27.20
N GLU A 370 -0.10 -7.45 27.72
CA GLU A 370 0.79 -8.13 28.67
C GLU A 370 0.29 -8.01 30.12
N SER A 371 -0.35 -6.91 30.48
CA SER A 371 -0.71 -6.61 31.88
C SER A 371 -2.09 -7.16 32.28
N ASP A 372 -3.04 -7.17 31.34
CA ASP A 372 -4.44 -7.60 31.53
C ASP A 372 -5.04 -8.13 30.24
N ARG A 373 -4.54 -9.28 29.80
CA ARG A 373 -4.97 -9.95 28.55
C ARG A 373 -6.47 -10.28 28.52
N LYS A 374 -7.08 -10.52 29.69
CA LYS A 374 -8.52 -10.77 29.79
C LYS A 374 -9.33 -9.54 29.35
N SER A 375 -8.94 -8.37 29.80
CA SER A 375 -9.58 -7.13 29.37
C SER A 375 -9.29 -6.81 27.90
N PHE A 376 -8.10 -7.09 27.39
CA PHE A 376 -7.80 -6.96 25.96
C PHE A 376 -8.73 -7.84 25.10
N LYS A 377 -8.95 -9.10 25.48
CA LYS A 377 -9.91 -10.01 24.80
C LYS A 377 -11.33 -9.43 24.80
N LYS A 378 -11.77 -8.89 25.94
CA LYS A 378 -13.09 -8.27 26.06
C LYS A 378 -13.21 -7.04 25.13
N ILE A 379 -12.15 -6.24 24.99
CA ILE A 379 -12.08 -5.12 24.03
C ILE A 379 -12.18 -5.64 22.60
N LEU A 380 -11.47 -6.72 22.24
CA LEU A 380 -11.58 -7.35 20.91
C LEU A 380 -13.00 -7.84 20.63
N LYS A 381 -13.64 -8.54 21.58
CA LYS A 381 -15.03 -8.99 21.49
C LYS A 381 -15.97 -7.82 21.24
N TYR A 382 -15.87 -6.76 22.05
CA TYR A 382 -16.71 -5.56 21.90
C TYR A 382 -16.49 -4.91 20.54
N THR A 383 -15.24 -4.75 20.13
CA THR A 383 -14.88 -4.12 18.84
C THR A 383 -15.44 -4.91 17.67
N SER A 384 -15.33 -6.24 17.66
CA SER A 384 -15.85 -7.08 16.58
C SER A 384 -17.38 -7.07 16.52
N THR A 385 -18.05 -7.12 17.70
CA THR A 385 -19.52 -7.03 17.81
C THR A 385 -20.05 -5.67 17.35
N ILE A 386 -19.42 -4.59 17.80
CA ILE A 386 -19.77 -3.23 17.38
C ILE A 386 -19.54 -3.06 15.87
N THR A 387 -18.42 -3.54 15.33
CA THR A 387 -18.13 -3.46 13.90
C THR A 387 -19.20 -4.18 13.08
N PHE A 388 -19.65 -5.35 13.50
CA PHE A 388 -20.75 -6.04 12.84
C PHE A 388 -22.02 -5.21 12.83
N ARG A 389 -22.44 -4.70 13.98
CA ARG A 389 -23.65 -3.88 14.08
C ARG A 389 -23.52 -2.57 13.29
N TYR A 390 -22.47 -1.81 13.56
CA TYR A 390 -22.27 -0.46 13.03
C TYR A 390 -22.03 -0.44 11.52
N ASN A 391 -21.04 -1.23 11.06
CA ASN A 391 -20.59 -1.17 9.67
C ASN A 391 -21.35 -2.14 8.76
N ILE A 392 -21.60 -3.38 9.23
CA ILE A 392 -22.13 -4.43 8.35
C ILE A 392 -23.64 -4.34 8.26
N ILE A 393 -24.33 -4.20 9.37
CA ILE A 393 -25.80 -4.17 9.37
C ILE A 393 -26.32 -2.75 9.20
N CYS A 394 -25.98 -1.83 10.11
CA CYS A 394 -26.55 -0.48 10.13
C CYS A 394 -25.91 0.47 9.12
N ALA A 395 -24.76 0.10 8.51
CA ALA A 395 -24.06 0.91 7.50
C ALA A 395 -23.85 2.38 7.94
N MET A 396 -23.56 2.59 9.22
CA MET A 396 -23.35 3.91 9.81
C MET A 396 -22.07 4.57 9.31
N PRO A 397 -21.95 5.92 9.41
CA PRO A 397 -20.85 6.68 8.80
C PRO A 397 -19.46 6.32 9.35
N PRO A 398 -18.51 5.83 8.53
CA PRO A 398 -17.16 5.48 8.96
C PRO A 398 -16.33 6.62 9.57
N PRO A 399 -16.48 7.91 9.16
CA PRO A 399 -15.73 9.01 9.77
C PRO A 399 -16.04 9.26 11.25
N GLU A 400 -17.27 9.04 11.69
CA GLU A 400 -17.66 9.17 13.11
C GLU A 400 -17.08 8.04 13.94
N GLN A 401 -17.07 6.85 13.37
CA GLN A 401 -16.46 5.68 13.97
C GLN A 401 -14.94 5.89 14.16
N GLU A 402 -14.24 6.37 13.14
CA GLU A 402 -12.81 6.66 13.22
C GLU A 402 -12.48 7.71 14.29
N ARG A 403 -13.29 8.79 14.39
CA ARG A 403 -13.13 9.79 15.45
C ARG A 403 -13.29 9.20 16.84
N SER A 404 -14.29 8.34 17.01
CA SER A 404 -14.56 7.69 18.29
C SER A 404 -13.42 6.78 18.71
N TYR A 405 -12.92 5.94 17.80
CA TYR A 405 -11.76 5.08 18.06
C TYR A 405 -10.50 5.88 18.37
N SER A 406 -10.23 6.96 17.63
CA SER A 406 -9.10 7.83 17.92
C SER A 406 -9.20 8.51 19.29
N THR A 407 -10.40 8.96 19.69
CA THR A 407 -10.62 9.54 21.02
C THR A 407 -10.38 8.52 22.14
N ILE A 408 -10.85 7.29 21.94
CA ILE A 408 -10.62 6.20 22.92
C ILE A 408 -9.13 5.86 22.98
N ALA A 409 -8.46 5.76 21.84
CA ALA A 409 -7.04 5.50 21.76
C ALA A 409 -6.19 6.53 22.52
N GLN A 410 -6.53 7.83 22.37
CA GLN A 410 -5.88 8.92 23.11
C GLN A 410 -6.11 8.79 24.64
N GLY A 411 -7.34 8.44 25.04
CA GLY A 411 -7.65 8.19 26.46
C GLY A 411 -6.84 7.04 27.06
N ILE A 412 -6.63 5.97 26.28
CA ILE A 412 -5.76 4.84 26.67
C ILE A 412 -4.30 5.30 26.78
N SER A 413 -3.79 5.92 25.72
CA SER A 413 -2.37 6.30 25.62
C SER A 413 -1.96 7.36 26.65
N SER A 414 -2.90 8.21 27.08
CA SER A 414 -2.68 9.19 28.16
C SER A 414 -2.84 8.62 29.57
N GLY A 415 -3.27 7.36 29.70
CA GLY A 415 -3.60 6.75 30.99
C GLY A 415 -4.94 7.20 31.61
N ALA A 416 -5.74 8.00 30.86
CA ALA A 416 -7.04 8.48 31.32
C ALA A 416 -8.12 7.39 31.31
N TYR A 417 -7.98 6.38 30.45
CA TYR A 417 -8.92 5.26 30.35
C TYR A 417 -8.26 3.94 30.72
N ASN A 418 -8.77 3.31 31.78
CA ASN A 418 -8.55 1.90 32.05
C ASN A 418 -9.45 1.03 31.14
N ALA A 419 -9.34 -0.28 31.21
CA ALA A 419 -10.08 -1.21 30.35
C ALA A 419 -11.60 -1.04 30.47
N ASP A 420 -12.16 -0.86 31.67
CA ASP A 420 -13.61 -0.68 31.88
C ASP A 420 -14.11 0.63 31.28
N ALA A 421 -13.31 1.69 31.39
CA ALA A 421 -13.62 2.96 30.74
C ALA A 421 -13.63 2.82 29.21
N VAL A 422 -12.70 2.05 28.62
CA VAL A 422 -12.68 1.74 27.18
C VAL A 422 -13.96 1.03 26.76
N LEU A 423 -14.37 -0.02 27.48
CA LEU A 423 -15.61 -0.78 27.17
C LEU A 423 -16.83 0.13 27.26
N THR A 424 -16.89 0.99 28.28
CA THR A 424 -17.97 1.97 28.46
C THR A 424 -18.02 2.96 27.30
N GLN A 425 -16.87 3.51 26.88
CA GLN A 425 -16.81 4.44 25.76
C GLN A 425 -17.17 3.78 24.42
N LEU A 426 -16.74 2.55 24.19
CA LEU A 426 -17.12 1.76 23.00
C LEU A 426 -18.63 1.58 22.92
N LYS A 427 -19.26 1.17 24.04
CA LYS A 427 -20.70 0.99 24.12
C LYS A 427 -21.45 2.30 23.91
N HIS A 428 -21.05 3.35 24.60
CA HIS A 428 -21.74 4.64 24.54
C HIS A 428 -21.65 5.32 23.17
N ARG A 429 -20.49 5.25 22.50
CA ARG A 429 -20.24 6.01 21.26
C ARG A 429 -20.61 5.26 19.99
N LEU A 430 -20.50 3.93 20.00
CA LEU A 430 -20.43 3.16 18.75
C LEU A 430 -21.43 1.99 18.70
N TYR A 431 -22.10 1.65 19.80
CA TYR A 431 -23.02 0.52 19.81
C TYR A 431 -24.44 0.96 19.43
N PRO A 432 -24.95 0.56 18.26
CA PRO A 432 -26.32 0.81 17.86
C PRO A 432 -27.29 0.10 18.80
N SER A 433 -28.39 0.76 19.16
CA SER A 433 -29.46 0.16 19.99
C SER A 433 -30.02 -1.09 19.32
N ASP A 434 -30.59 -1.99 20.13
CA ASP A 434 -31.20 -3.22 19.60
C ASP A 434 -32.39 -2.94 18.67
N GLU A 435 -33.10 -1.84 18.90
CA GLU A 435 -34.19 -1.43 18.04
C GLU A 435 -33.72 -1.02 16.66
N VAL A 436 -32.73 -0.13 16.59
CA VAL A 436 -32.10 0.29 15.32
C VAL A 436 -31.50 -0.92 14.60
N PHE A 437 -30.70 -1.74 15.30
CA PHE A 437 -30.08 -2.90 14.74
C PHE A 437 -31.08 -3.91 14.16
N LYS A 438 -32.17 -4.24 14.88
CA LYS A 438 -33.20 -5.16 14.40
C LYS A 438 -33.90 -4.63 13.16
N ASN A 439 -34.26 -3.32 13.17
CA ASN A 439 -34.90 -2.69 12.02
C ASN A 439 -33.99 -2.74 10.76
N ASP A 440 -32.72 -2.39 10.91
CA ASP A 440 -31.78 -2.41 9.82
C ASP A 440 -31.48 -3.84 9.35
N PHE A 441 -31.43 -4.82 10.25
CA PHE A 441 -31.26 -6.23 9.90
C PHE A 441 -32.44 -6.75 9.07
N ILE A 442 -33.69 -6.41 9.44
CA ILE A 442 -34.91 -6.79 8.68
C ILE A 442 -34.83 -6.30 7.23
N ASN A 443 -34.30 -5.10 7.04
CA ASN A 443 -34.20 -4.47 5.72
C ASN A 443 -32.88 -4.78 4.98
N LYS A 444 -31.95 -5.53 5.62
CA LYS A 444 -30.63 -5.78 5.06
C LYS A 444 -30.67 -6.69 3.85
N ILE A 445 -30.02 -6.23 2.79
CA ILE A 445 -29.80 -6.97 1.55
C ILE A 445 -28.29 -7.23 1.44
N ILE A 446 -27.91 -8.47 1.16
CA ILE A 446 -26.51 -8.89 1.02
C ILE A 446 -26.31 -9.60 -0.33
N LYS A 447 -25.88 -8.84 -1.34
CA LYS A 447 -25.58 -9.38 -2.67
C LYS A 447 -24.31 -10.22 -2.62
N THR A 448 -24.43 -11.53 -2.62
CA THR A 448 -23.31 -12.49 -2.47
C THR A 448 -22.46 -12.68 -3.73
N GLY A 449 -22.68 -11.88 -4.77
CA GLY A 449 -21.90 -11.92 -6.01
C GLY A 449 -20.42 -11.54 -5.87
N ASN A 450 -20.02 -10.90 -4.77
CA ASN A 450 -18.62 -10.63 -4.44
C ASN A 450 -18.18 -11.44 -3.21
N ASN A 451 -16.88 -11.73 -3.15
CA ASN A 451 -16.29 -12.60 -2.13
C ASN A 451 -16.50 -12.06 -0.69
N ARG A 452 -16.41 -10.74 -0.48
CA ARG A 452 -16.61 -10.13 0.84
C ARG A 452 -18.03 -10.35 1.36
N ASN A 453 -19.04 -10.05 0.56
CA ASN A 453 -20.44 -10.21 0.96
C ASN A 453 -20.81 -11.68 1.16
N ALA A 454 -20.26 -12.59 0.34
CA ALA A 454 -20.43 -14.02 0.54
C ALA A 454 -19.86 -14.48 1.89
N LYS A 455 -18.66 -14.02 2.27
CA LYS A 455 -18.08 -14.30 3.60
C LYS A 455 -18.96 -13.76 4.72
N ILE A 456 -19.51 -12.54 4.59
CA ILE A 456 -20.39 -11.91 5.58
C ILE A 456 -21.70 -12.71 5.73
N ALA A 457 -22.37 -13.07 4.63
CA ALA A 457 -23.60 -13.85 4.66
C ALA A 457 -23.38 -15.21 5.28
N LYS A 458 -22.28 -15.91 4.90
CA LYS A 458 -21.88 -17.18 5.48
C LYS A 458 -21.63 -17.07 6.99
N TYR A 459 -20.89 -16.05 7.41
CA TYR A 459 -20.65 -15.76 8.83
C TYR A 459 -21.94 -15.57 9.61
N ILE A 460 -22.91 -14.79 9.09
CA ILE A 460 -24.21 -14.56 9.72
C ILE A 460 -24.95 -15.90 9.91
N LEU A 461 -25.04 -16.70 8.87
CA LEU A 461 -25.75 -17.98 8.89
C LEU A 461 -25.11 -18.99 9.85
N ILE A 462 -23.77 -19.05 9.90
CA ILE A 462 -23.04 -19.92 10.83
C ILE A 462 -23.27 -19.50 12.29
N GLU A 463 -23.24 -18.21 12.60
CA GLU A 463 -23.47 -17.75 13.98
C GLU A 463 -24.94 -17.93 14.41
N ILE A 464 -25.88 -17.81 13.47
CA ILE A 464 -27.30 -18.14 13.73
C ILE A 464 -27.45 -19.65 13.94
N GLU A 465 -26.84 -20.50 13.11
CA GLU A 465 -26.84 -21.96 13.29
C GLU A 465 -26.34 -22.34 14.68
N LYS A 466 -25.17 -21.82 15.10
CA LYS A 466 -24.61 -22.06 16.44
C LYS A 466 -25.56 -21.70 17.56
N SER A 467 -26.26 -20.57 17.42
CA SER A 467 -27.16 -20.08 18.45
C SER A 467 -28.44 -20.91 18.57
N ILE A 468 -28.98 -21.38 17.44
CA ILE A 468 -30.28 -22.07 17.39
C ILE A 468 -30.12 -23.56 17.63
N SER A 469 -29.11 -24.19 17.03
CA SER A 469 -28.89 -25.66 17.14
C SER A 469 -28.40 -26.09 18.53
N GLN A 470 -27.88 -25.14 19.35
CA GLN A 470 -27.20 -25.40 20.62
C GLN A 470 -26.09 -26.46 20.50
N SER A 471 -25.62 -26.72 19.29
CA SER A 471 -24.60 -27.66 18.99
C SER A 471 -23.22 -27.18 19.43
N LYS A 472 -22.44 -28.06 20.08
CA LYS A 472 -21.03 -27.78 20.43
C LYS A 472 -20.10 -27.71 19.19
N SER A 473 -20.51 -28.33 18.08
CA SER A 473 -19.81 -28.33 16.81
C SER A 473 -20.58 -27.45 15.81
N SER A 474 -20.01 -26.33 15.42
CA SER A 474 -20.56 -25.55 14.31
C SER A 474 -20.02 -26.11 12.98
N PRO A 475 -20.76 -25.94 11.87
CA PRO A 475 -20.23 -26.22 10.56
C PRO A 475 -18.92 -25.42 10.34
N ASP A 476 -17.91 -26.12 9.85
CA ASP A 476 -16.69 -25.45 9.39
C ASP A 476 -17.05 -24.54 8.20
N SER A 477 -16.58 -23.29 8.24
CA SER A 477 -16.85 -22.34 7.17
C SER A 477 -16.33 -22.80 5.81
N GLU A 478 -15.30 -23.66 5.77
CA GLU A 478 -14.77 -24.20 4.51
C GLU A 478 -15.63 -25.36 3.97
N SER A 479 -16.34 -26.07 4.85
CA SER A 479 -17.14 -27.25 4.50
C SER A 479 -18.55 -26.94 3.99
N VAL A 480 -19.00 -25.70 4.07
CA VAL A 480 -20.38 -25.29 3.70
C VAL A 480 -20.40 -24.20 2.65
N THR A 481 -21.49 -24.16 1.88
CA THR A 481 -21.77 -23.14 0.88
C THR A 481 -23.11 -22.47 1.16
N ILE A 482 -23.32 -21.28 0.60
CA ILE A 482 -24.60 -20.56 0.68
C ILE A 482 -25.47 -21.03 -0.47
N GLU A 483 -26.68 -21.46 -0.15
CA GLU A 483 -27.76 -21.72 -1.10
C GLU A 483 -28.82 -20.61 -1.00
N HIS A 484 -29.24 -20.09 -2.17
CA HIS A 484 -30.38 -19.20 -2.30
C HIS A 484 -31.63 -20.06 -2.54
N ILE A 485 -32.51 -20.15 -1.56
CA ILE A 485 -33.69 -21.01 -1.63
C ILE A 485 -34.55 -20.61 -2.83
N LEU A 486 -34.92 -19.34 -2.96
CA LEU A 486 -35.40 -18.73 -4.19
C LEU A 486 -34.17 -18.27 -4.99
N PRO A 487 -33.85 -18.89 -6.11
CA PRO A 487 -32.68 -18.53 -6.90
C PRO A 487 -32.83 -17.15 -7.54
N ARG A 488 -31.70 -16.51 -7.86
CA ARG A 488 -31.69 -15.18 -8.54
C ARG A 488 -32.25 -15.24 -9.96
N ASN A 489 -32.06 -16.36 -10.64
CA ASN A 489 -32.58 -16.64 -11.96
C ASN A 489 -33.46 -17.90 -11.85
N PRO A 490 -34.72 -17.78 -11.35
CA PRO A 490 -35.61 -18.91 -11.24
C PRO A 490 -35.93 -19.47 -12.64
N SER A 491 -36.05 -20.79 -12.75
CA SER A 491 -36.57 -21.44 -13.96
C SER A 491 -38.06 -21.13 -14.11
N ASP A 492 -38.62 -21.32 -15.30
CA ASP A 492 -40.03 -21.10 -15.60
C ASP A 492 -40.99 -21.94 -14.73
N ASN A 493 -40.48 -22.97 -14.08
CA ASN A 493 -41.21 -23.84 -13.16
C ASN A 493 -41.40 -23.27 -11.73
N TRP A 494 -40.75 -22.14 -11.43
CA TRP A 494 -41.05 -21.42 -10.21
C TRP A 494 -42.35 -20.63 -10.41
N GLU A 495 -43.46 -21.12 -9.88
CA GLU A 495 -44.74 -20.42 -9.80
C GLU A 495 -44.65 -19.20 -8.87
N VAL A 496 -43.80 -18.28 -9.20
CA VAL A 496 -43.59 -17.08 -8.41
C VAL A 496 -43.88 -15.92 -9.34
N ASP A 497 -44.84 -15.10 -8.95
CA ASP A 497 -45.06 -13.81 -9.58
C ASP A 497 -43.79 -12.96 -9.44
N THR A 498 -42.92 -13.06 -10.44
CA THR A 498 -41.62 -12.37 -10.48
C THR A 498 -41.75 -10.85 -10.45
N GLU A 499 -42.91 -10.30 -10.83
CA GLU A 499 -43.21 -8.88 -10.69
C GLU A 499 -43.52 -8.47 -9.24
N SER A 500 -44.06 -9.36 -8.42
CA SER A 500 -44.36 -9.11 -7.00
C SER A 500 -43.19 -9.44 -6.07
N ILE A 501 -42.26 -10.30 -6.49
CA ILE A 501 -41.02 -10.60 -5.77
C ILE A 501 -39.93 -9.73 -6.37
N GLY A 502 -39.82 -8.48 -5.89
CA GLY A 502 -38.73 -7.61 -6.30
C GLY A 502 -37.36 -8.29 -6.11
N GLU A 503 -36.42 -8.03 -7.04
CA GLU A 503 -35.03 -8.55 -7.03
C GLU A 503 -34.35 -8.55 -5.64
N HIS A 504 -34.88 -7.75 -4.71
CA HIS A 504 -34.36 -7.57 -3.36
C HIS A 504 -34.60 -8.77 -2.42
N LEU A 505 -35.60 -9.60 -2.66
CA LEU A 505 -35.90 -10.73 -1.74
C LEU A 505 -34.89 -11.87 -1.87
N CYS A 506 -34.37 -12.10 -3.05
CA CYS A 506 -33.37 -13.15 -3.28
C CYS A 506 -32.08 -12.93 -2.45
N ASP A 507 -31.70 -11.68 -2.21
CA ASP A 507 -30.49 -11.30 -1.51
C ASP A 507 -30.68 -11.05 0.01
N LYS A 508 -31.86 -11.34 0.56
CA LYS A 508 -32.10 -11.33 2.02
C LYS A 508 -31.52 -12.60 2.67
N ILE A 509 -30.96 -12.46 3.87
CA ILE A 509 -30.48 -13.62 4.67
C ILE A 509 -31.62 -14.60 4.94
N GLY A 510 -32.85 -14.11 5.06
CA GLY A 510 -34.06 -14.94 5.18
C GLY A 510 -34.26 -15.92 4.00
N ASN A 511 -33.74 -15.61 2.83
CA ASN A 511 -33.77 -16.47 1.64
C ASN A 511 -32.53 -17.38 1.51
N MET A 512 -31.59 -17.33 2.45
CA MET A 512 -30.35 -18.08 2.36
C MET A 512 -30.31 -19.21 3.40
N CYS A 513 -29.68 -20.32 3.03
CA CYS A 513 -29.33 -21.40 3.96
C CYS A 513 -27.94 -21.92 3.69
N LEU A 514 -27.45 -22.81 4.57
CA LEU A 514 -26.15 -23.47 4.43
C LEU A 514 -26.36 -24.89 3.96
N LEU A 515 -25.57 -25.32 2.98
CA LEU A 515 -25.50 -26.69 2.50
C LEU A 515 -24.04 -27.10 2.36
N THR A 516 -23.77 -28.37 2.40
CA THR A 516 -22.49 -28.91 1.95
C THR A 516 -22.34 -28.69 0.44
N ASP A 517 -21.12 -28.67 -0.07
CA ASP A 517 -20.85 -28.52 -1.50
C ASP A 517 -21.53 -29.60 -2.36
N VAL A 518 -21.65 -30.81 -1.84
CA VAL A 518 -22.33 -31.92 -2.50
C VAL A 518 -23.85 -31.70 -2.56
N GLU A 519 -24.47 -31.36 -1.42
CA GLU A 519 -25.91 -31.06 -1.35
C GLU A 519 -26.28 -29.92 -2.27
N ASN A 520 -25.50 -28.82 -2.27
CA ASN A 520 -25.76 -27.64 -3.07
C ASN A 520 -25.67 -27.93 -4.58
N LYS A 521 -24.69 -28.70 -5.01
CA LYS A 521 -24.57 -29.13 -6.41
C LYS A 521 -25.70 -30.06 -6.85
N SER A 522 -26.29 -30.81 -5.94
CA SER A 522 -27.35 -31.75 -6.27
C SER A 522 -28.71 -31.11 -6.54
N ILE A 523 -28.96 -29.89 -5.98
CA ILE A 523 -30.26 -29.22 -6.07
C ILE A 523 -30.29 -28.07 -7.10
N GLY A 524 -29.16 -27.54 -7.49
CA GLY A 524 -29.05 -26.47 -8.50
C GLY A 524 -30.13 -25.39 -8.40
N ASN A 525 -30.84 -25.13 -9.51
CA ASN A 525 -31.96 -24.18 -9.59
C ASN A 525 -33.35 -24.84 -9.47
N ASP A 526 -33.41 -26.03 -8.85
CA ASP A 526 -34.66 -26.80 -8.65
C ASP A 526 -35.72 -25.95 -7.93
N THR A 527 -36.98 -26.31 -8.11
CA THR A 527 -38.11 -25.72 -7.43
C THR A 527 -38.09 -26.01 -5.93
N PHE A 528 -38.81 -25.20 -5.13
CA PHE A 528 -38.82 -25.40 -3.69
C PHE A 528 -39.30 -26.82 -3.25
N PRO A 529 -40.37 -27.43 -3.85
CA PRO A 529 -40.75 -28.79 -3.56
C PRO A 529 -39.65 -29.85 -3.83
N GLU A 530 -38.81 -29.61 -4.85
CA GLU A 530 -37.71 -30.52 -5.16
C GLU A 530 -36.53 -30.33 -4.17
N LYS A 531 -36.26 -29.13 -3.72
CA LYS A 531 -35.22 -28.82 -2.73
C LYS A 531 -35.54 -29.33 -1.33
N ILE A 532 -36.83 -29.41 -0.95
CA ILE A 532 -37.29 -29.81 0.39
C ILE A 532 -36.71 -31.15 0.82
N GLU A 533 -36.63 -32.15 -0.05
CA GLU A 533 -36.14 -33.50 0.30
C GLU A 533 -34.64 -33.46 0.69
N THR A 534 -33.86 -32.61 0.08
CA THR A 534 -32.46 -32.37 0.45
C THR A 534 -32.37 -31.61 1.77
N PHE A 535 -33.21 -30.62 1.95
CA PHE A 535 -33.23 -29.82 3.19
C PHE A 535 -33.61 -30.67 4.42
N LYS A 536 -34.57 -31.55 4.33
CA LYS A 536 -34.96 -32.50 5.41
C LYS A 536 -33.82 -33.39 5.85
N LYS A 537 -32.94 -33.79 4.92
CA LYS A 537 -31.81 -34.69 5.17
C LYS A 537 -30.55 -33.95 5.64
N SER A 538 -30.51 -32.60 5.55
CA SER A 538 -29.35 -31.83 5.93
C SER A 538 -28.99 -31.99 7.41
N ALA A 539 -27.69 -32.10 7.68
CA ALA A 539 -27.16 -32.09 9.05
C ALA A 539 -27.18 -30.70 9.70
N ILE A 540 -27.40 -29.65 8.90
CA ILE A 540 -27.41 -28.23 9.35
C ILE A 540 -28.83 -27.89 9.82
N TYR A 541 -28.98 -27.55 11.09
CA TYR A 541 -30.27 -27.36 11.72
C TYR A 541 -31.14 -26.30 11.05
N ILE A 542 -30.58 -25.10 10.76
CA ILE A 542 -31.34 -24.00 10.10
C ILE A 542 -31.81 -24.39 8.69
N THR A 543 -31.13 -25.29 8.01
CA THR A 543 -31.52 -25.84 6.71
C THR A 543 -32.54 -26.95 6.85
N LYS A 544 -32.30 -27.88 7.77
CA LYS A 544 -33.27 -28.94 8.10
C LYS A 544 -34.62 -28.35 8.55
N TYR A 545 -34.59 -27.33 9.38
CA TYR A 545 -35.78 -26.63 9.84
C TYR A 545 -36.65 -26.10 8.67
N ILE A 546 -36.04 -25.68 7.56
CA ILE A 546 -36.77 -25.27 6.35
C ILE A 546 -37.53 -26.48 5.77
N GLY A 547 -36.86 -27.60 5.59
CA GLY A 547 -37.48 -28.80 5.06
C GLY A 547 -38.64 -29.37 5.91
N ASP A 548 -38.52 -29.25 7.23
CA ASP A 548 -39.51 -29.80 8.18
C ASP A 548 -40.72 -28.86 8.40
N ASN A 549 -40.59 -27.54 8.19
CA ASN A 549 -41.62 -26.59 8.63
C ASN A 549 -42.25 -25.72 7.52
N TYR A 550 -41.74 -25.80 6.28
CA TYR A 550 -42.28 -25.02 5.17
C TYR A 550 -42.72 -25.95 4.02
N THR A 551 -43.92 -25.68 3.48
CA THR A 551 -44.48 -26.39 2.31
C THR A 551 -44.38 -25.53 1.04
N GLU A 552 -44.24 -24.23 1.20
CA GLU A 552 -44.11 -23.27 0.12
C GLU A 552 -43.05 -22.20 0.44
N TRP A 553 -42.46 -21.58 -0.57
CA TRP A 553 -41.45 -20.54 -0.39
C TRP A 553 -41.85 -19.25 -1.10
N THR A 554 -42.34 -18.30 -0.34
CA THR A 554 -42.92 -17.04 -0.81
C THR A 554 -42.18 -15.83 -0.23
N GLY A 555 -42.42 -14.65 -0.76
CA GLY A 555 -41.89 -13.39 -0.18
C GLY A 555 -42.26 -13.21 1.30
N LYS A 556 -43.49 -13.61 1.67
CA LYS A 556 -43.95 -13.57 3.09
C LYS A 556 -43.13 -14.54 3.96
N THR A 557 -42.81 -15.71 3.46
CA THR A 557 -41.98 -16.71 4.17
C THR A 557 -40.55 -16.17 4.38
N ILE A 558 -39.96 -15.57 3.34
CA ILE A 558 -38.65 -14.95 3.41
C ILE A 558 -38.63 -13.83 4.44
N ASP A 559 -39.62 -12.93 4.43
CA ASP A 559 -39.69 -11.82 5.38
C ASP A 559 -39.95 -12.29 6.82
N SER A 560 -40.75 -13.30 7.00
CA SER A 560 -40.98 -13.91 8.34
C SER A 560 -39.67 -14.46 8.91
N ARG A 561 -38.92 -15.22 8.10
CA ARG A 561 -37.63 -15.77 8.49
C ARG A 561 -36.58 -14.69 8.72
N GLN A 562 -36.57 -13.63 7.90
CA GLN A 562 -35.70 -12.48 8.10
C GLN A 562 -35.96 -11.79 9.46
N ARG A 563 -37.23 -11.61 9.83
CA ARG A 563 -37.61 -11.04 11.12
C ARG A 563 -37.24 -11.96 12.30
N PHE A 564 -37.38 -13.26 12.14
CA PHE A 564 -36.93 -14.22 13.14
C PHE A 564 -35.43 -14.13 13.32
N TYR A 565 -34.65 -14.09 12.23
CA TYR A 565 -33.19 -13.93 12.29
C TYR A 565 -32.76 -12.58 12.89
N ALA A 566 -33.49 -11.50 12.66
CA ALA A 566 -33.20 -10.21 13.29
C ALA A 566 -33.34 -10.27 14.82
N LYS A 567 -34.29 -11.03 15.36
CA LYS A 567 -34.41 -11.26 16.79
C LYS A 567 -33.24 -12.05 17.36
N GLN A 568 -32.86 -13.15 16.70
CA GLN A 568 -31.69 -13.96 17.09
C GLN A 568 -30.41 -13.15 17.01
N ALA A 569 -30.24 -12.38 15.95
CA ALA A 569 -29.08 -11.54 15.72
C ALA A 569 -28.85 -10.52 16.85
N ALA A 570 -29.90 -9.92 17.38
CA ALA A 570 -29.78 -8.97 18.49
C ALA A 570 -29.21 -9.62 19.78
N SER A 571 -29.52 -10.89 20.01
CA SER A 571 -28.96 -11.66 21.15
C SER A 571 -27.55 -12.13 20.87
N ILE A 572 -27.28 -12.68 19.68
CA ILE A 572 -25.98 -13.19 19.27
C ILE A 572 -24.91 -12.10 19.31
N TRP A 573 -25.20 -10.96 18.74
CA TRP A 573 -24.27 -9.81 18.68
C TRP A 573 -24.59 -8.77 19.76
N SER A 574 -24.88 -9.22 20.99
CA SER A 574 -25.05 -8.31 22.14
C SER A 574 -23.72 -8.08 22.86
N LEU A 575 -23.62 -6.98 23.60
CA LEU A 575 -22.53 -6.69 24.53
C LEU A 575 -22.87 -7.12 25.98
N ASN A 576 -24.01 -7.75 26.19
CA ASN A 576 -24.33 -8.34 27.47
C ASN A 576 -23.50 -9.62 27.65
N ASP A 577 -22.85 -9.74 28.80
CA ASP A 577 -22.08 -10.93 29.22
C ASP A 577 -23.00 -12.11 29.47
#